data_b2d27aea581e2e57fb9f2fa67ec1e51c
#
_entry.id   b2d27aea581e2e57fb9f2fa67ec1e51c
#
_cell.length_a   1.000
_cell.length_b   1.000
_cell.length_c   1.000
_cell.angle_alpha   90.00
_cell.angle_beta   90.00
_cell.angle_gamma   90.00
#
_symmetry.space_group_name_H-M   'P 1'
#
loop_
_entity.id
_entity.type
_entity.pdbx_description
1 polymer ?
#
loop_
_entity_poly.entity_id
_entity_poly.type
_entity_poly.pdbx_seq_one_letter_code
_entity_poly.pdbx_strand_id
1 'polypeptide(L)'
;MLCRFAAGILAATISHTMAIETPDYKVAEQDGKFEVRDYPAMTVARTEMGDGDFMRLFRYISGGNEAEQKIAMTAPVLVQHKGEESGMSFVVPREVAAAKVPAPKGAEVSVDTMPAARFAVFTYSGRRTDKNEADALGRLRAWMDTKKLRAEGEPVFAYYDPPWTLPFMRRNEVMLRVAAEQQIVLP
;
A
#
# COMPACT_ATOMS: atom_id res chain seq x y z
N MET A 1 26.44 -49.40 38.70
CA MET A 1 26.83 -48.84 37.37
C MET A 1 25.61 -48.18 36.79
N LEU A 2 25.41 -46.86 37.09
CA LEU A 2 24.25 -46.10 36.62
C LEU A 2 24.65 -45.30 35.38
N CYS A 3 24.06 -45.61 34.23
CA CYS A 3 24.18 -44.85 32.99
C CYS A 3 23.17 -43.70 33.00
N ARG A 4 23.64 -42.46 33.10
CA ARG A 4 22.83 -41.22 32.97
C ARG A 4 22.73 -40.87 31.45
N PHE A 5 21.56 -41.05 30.87
CA PHE A 5 21.26 -40.51 29.56
C PHE A 5 20.96 -39.00 29.72
N ALA A 6 21.80 -38.17 29.13
CA ALA A 6 21.56 -36.74 28.96
C ALA A 6 20.70 -36.52 27.72
N ALA A 7 19.45 -36.14 27.86
CA ALA A 7 18.60 -35.73 26.76
C ALA A 7 18.96 -34.26 26.39
N GLY A 8 19.61 -34.10 25.25
CA GLY A 8 19.86 -32.78 24.66
C GLY A 8 18.58 -32.22 24.06
N ILE A 9 18.08 -31.14 24.64
CA ILE A 9 16.97 -30.37 24.07
C ILE A 9 17.54 -29.53 22.93
N LEU A 10 17.23 -29.90 21.70
CA LEU A 10 17.53 -29.13 20.50
C LEU A 10 16.51 -27.98 20.41
N ALA A 11 16.91 -26.78 20.82
CA ALA A 11 16.11 -25.58 20.65
C ALA A 11 16.06 -25.21 19.16
N ALA A 12 14.95 -25.49 18.51
CA ALA A 12 14.69 -25.02 17.14
C ALA A 12 14.44 -23.51 17.19
N THR A 13 15.43 -22.73 16.74
CA THR A 13 15.28 -21.30 16.50
C THR A 13 14.37 -21.12 15.29
N ILE A 14 13.11 -20.78 15.52
CA ILE A 14 12.18 -20.38 14.47
C ILE A 14 12.61 -19.00 13.99
N SER A 15 13.36 -18.97 12.87
CA SER A 15 13.63 -17.71 12.16
C SER A 15 12.31 -17.19 11.59
N HIS A 16 11.69 -16.22 12.26
CA HIS A 16 10.58 -15.48 11.70
C HIS A 16 11.12 -14.63 10.54
N THR A 17 10.95 -15.11 9.33
CA THR A 17 11.08 -14.26 8.14
C THR A 17 9.94 -13.25 8.25
N MET A 18 10.27 -12.01 8.66
CA MET A 18 9.30 -10.93 8.75
C MET A 18 8.82 -10.63 7.33
N ALA A 19 7.65 -11.16 6.98
CA ALA A 19 6.99 -10.76 5.74
C ALA A 19 6.71 -9.25 5.80
N ILE A 20 6.96 -8.54 4.69
CA ILE A 20 6.63 -7.11 4.59
C ILE A 20 5.12 -6.97 4.83
N GLU A 21 4.74 -6.13 5.79
CA GLU A 21 3.33 -5.87 6.11
C GLU A 21 2.63 -5.20 4.95
N THR A 22 1.40 -5.66 4.66
CA THR A 22 0.51 -5.07 3.68
C THR A 22 -0.79 -4.63 4.35
N PRO A 23 -1.47 -3.59 3.82
CA PRO A 23 -2.78 -3.20 4.32
C PRO A 23 -3.77 -4.34 4.25
N ASP A 24 -4.61 -4.47 5.27
CA ASP A 24 -5.75 -5.36 5.22
C ASP A 24 -6.83 -4.78 4.31
N TYR A 25 -7.50 -5.64 3.59
CA TYR A 25 -8.70 -5.30 2.84
C TYR A 25 -9.64 -6.51 2.76
N LYS A 26 -10.90 -6.23 2.50
CA LYS A 26 -11.88 -7.27 2.23
C LYS A 26 -12.20 -7.28 0.73
N VAL A 27 -12.04 -8.44 0.08
CA VAL A 27 -12.45 -8.61 -1.31
C VAL A 27 -13.97 -8.75 -1.34
N ALA A 28 -14.64 -7.81 -1.98
CA ALA A 28 -16.09 -7.82 -2.19
C ALA A 28 -16.47 -8.55 -3.48
N GLU A 29 -15.63 -8.41 -4.53
CA GLU A 29 -15.81 -9.08 -5.82
C GLU A 29 -14.44 -9.37 -6.44
N GLN A 30 -14.31 -10.51 -7.15
CA GLN A 30 -13.12 -10.88 -7.90
C GLN A 30 -13.48 -11.39 -9.29
N ASP A 31 -12.75 -10.89 -10.31
CA ASP A 31 -12.89 -11.27 -11.71
C ASP A 31 -11.49 -11.31 -12.35
N GLY A 32 -10.84 -12.47 -12.29
CA GLY A 32 -9.49 -12.67 -12.75
C GLY A 32 -8.47 -11.78 -12.02
N LYS A 33 -7.92 -10.79 -12.73
CA LYS A 33 -6.98 -9.79 -12.18
C LYS A 33 -7.64 -8.51 -11.69
N PHE A 34 -8.97 -8.43 -11.79
CA PHE A 34 -9.76 -7.33 -11.31
C PHE A 34 -10.44 -7.70 -9.99
N GLU A 35 -10.48 -6.76 -9.08
CA GLU A 35 -11.13 -6.94 -7.77
C GLU A 35 -11.86 -5.66 -7.36
N VAL A 36 -12.92 -5.82 -6.58
CA VAL A 36 -13.49 -4.76 -5.75
C VAL A 36 -13.10 -5.02 -4.32
N ARG A 37 -12.40 -4.08 -3.71
CA ARG A 37 -11.86 -4.20 -2.35
C ARG A 37 -12.37 -3.11 -1.44
N ASP A 38 -12.74 -3.48 -0.22
CA ASP A 38 -13.05 -2.54 0.87
C ASP A 38 -11.80 -2.41 1.76
N TYR A 39 -11.22 -1.22 1.78
CA TYR A 39 -10.11 -0.87 2.66
C TYR A 39 -10.62 -0.14 3.90
N PRO A 40 -10.14 -0.48 5.10
CA PRO A 40 -10.37 0.34 6.28
C PRO A 40 -9.61 1.68 6.17
N ALA A 41 -9.87 2.59 7.07
CA ALA A 41 -9.03 3.78 7.21
C ALA A 41 -7.59 3.37 7.55
N MET A 42 -6.61 4.02 6.90
CA MET A 42 -5.19 3.71 7.05
C MET A 42 -4.40 4.98 7.33
N THR A 43 -3.42 4.89 8.21
CA THR A 43 -2.46 5.97 8.40
C THR A 43 -1.36 5.86 7.34
N VAL A 44 -1.03 6.97 6.70
CA VAL A 44 0.02 7.05 5.69
C VAL A 44 1.00 8.17 6.01
N ALA A 45 2.28 7.92 5.75
CA ALA A 45 3.28 8.97 5.64
C ALA A 45 3.36 9.38 4.18
N ARG A 46 3.19 10.67 3.89
CA ARG A 46 3.10 11.23 2.54
C ARG A 46 4.15 12.28 2.29
N THR A 47 4.62 12.36 1.04
CA THR A 47 5.41 13.49 0.53
C THR A 47 4.91 13.89 -0.85
N GLU A 48 5.09 15.16 -1.22
CA GLU A 48 4.79 15.62 -2.56
C GLU A 48 5.65 14.93 -3.61
N MET A 49 5.12 14.80 -4.84
CA MET A 49 5.88 14.28 -5.99
C MET A 49 7.08 15.19 -6.29
N GLY A 50 8.20 14.57 -6.60
CA GLY A 50 9.42 15.29 -7.00
C GLY A 50 10.68 14.47 -6.78
N ASP A 51 11.82 15.10 -7.08
CA ASP A 51 13.11 14.45 -6.91
C ASP A 51 13.33 14.06 -5.45
N GLY A 52 13.67 12.78 -5.23
CA GLY A 52 13.97 12.27 -3.90
C GLY A 52 12.76 11.97 -3.00
N ASP A 53 11.54 11.94 -3.55
CA ASP A 53 10.29 11.64 -2.82
C ASP A 53 10.39 10.34 -2.02
N PHE A 54 10.84 9.25 -2.63
CA PHE A 54 11.07 7.98 -1.93
C PHE A 54 12.08 8.15 -0.78
N MET A 55 13.17 8.87 -1.02
CA MET A 55 14.23 9.04 -0.01
C MET A 55 13.80 9.91 1.16
N ARG A 56 12.88 10.88 0.95
CA ARG A 56 12.29 11.66 2.05
C ARG A 56 11.49 10.75 2.99
N LEU A 57 10.61 9.91 2.42
CA LEU A 57 9.83 8.94 3.19
C LEU A 57 10.73 7.88 3.84
N PHE A 58 11.73 7.38 3.10
CA PHE A 58 12.66 6.39 3.63
C PHE A 58 13.48 6.94 4.80
N ARG A 59 13.91 8.19 4.75
CA ARG A 59 14.59 8.87 5.86
C ARG A 59 13.66 8.97 7.08
N TYR A 60 12.41 9.36 6.86
CA TYR A 60 11.42 9.45 7.94
C TYR A 60 11.26 8.11 8.66
N ILE A 61 11.03 7.00 7.94
CA ILE A 61 10.86 5.68 8.56
C ILE A 61 12.16 5.10 9.14
N SER A 62 13.33 5.56 8.68
CA SER A 62 14.62 5.11 9.18
C SER A 62 15.07 5.80 10.49
N GLY A 63 14.21 6.58 11.12
CA GLY A 63 14.47 7.31 12.36
C GLY A 63 14.65 8.82 12.18
N GLY A 64 14.45 9.35 10.96
CA GLY A 64 14.44 10.79 10.67
C GLY A 64 13.12 11.48 11.10
N ASN A 65 12.56 11.08 12.24
CA ASN A 65 11.36 11.64 12.85
C ASN A 65 11.67 12.18 14.26
N GLU A 66 10.75 12.92 14.86
CA GLU A 66 10.97 13.58 16.15
C GLU A 66 11.31 12.62 17.29
N ALA A 67 10.81 11.39 17.23
CA ALA A 67 11.07 10.35 18.23
C ALA A 67 12.33 9.51 17.95
N GLU A 68 13.04 9.77 16.82
CA GLU A 68 14.17 8.95 16.34
C GLU A 68 13.83 7.44 16.23
N GLN A 69 12.55 7.15 16.10
CA GLN A 69 12.02 5.79 16.04
C GLN A 69 12.12 5.23 14.63
N LYS A 70 12.64 4.01 14.49
CA LYS A 70 12.56 3.26 13.25
C LYS A 70 11.17 2.66 13.08
N ILE A 71 10.58 2.87 11.92
CA ILE A 71 9.31 2.33 11.49
C ILE A 71 9.60 1.28 10.41
N ALA A 72 9.00 0.10 10.52
CA ALA A 72 9.21 -0.95 9.53
C ALA A 72 8.65 -0.53 8.16
N MET A 73 9.34 -0.92 7.09
CA MET A 73 8.84 -0.72 5.73
C MET A 73 7.63 -1.61 5.47
N THR A 74 6.60 -1.05 4.85
CA THR A 74 5.41 -1.76 4.40
C THR A 74 5.34 -1.79 2.87
N ALA A 75 4.49 -2.63 2.32
CA ALA A 75 4.10 -2.62 0.92
C ALA A 75 2.57 -2.52 0.81
N PRO A 76 2.06 -1.88 -0.21
CA PRO A 76 2.75 -1.23 -1.32
C PRO A 76 3.22 0.19 -1.02
N VAL A 77 4.11 0.71 -1.88
CA VAL A 77 4.31 2.14 -2.05
C VAL A 77 3.16 2.67 -2.91
N LEU A 78 2.43 3.66 -2.39
CA LEU A 78 1.31 4.29 -3.10
C LEU A 78 1.80 5.54 -3.82
N VAL A 79 1.36 5.73 -5.06
CA VAL A 79 1.69 6.89 -5.89
C VAL A 79 0.44 7.43 -6.55
N GLN A 80 0.20 8.71 -6.40
CA GLN A 80 -0.87 9.45 -7.05
C GLN A 80 -0.27 10.63 -7.80
N HIS A 81 -0.48 10.70 -9.13
CA HIS A 81 0.18 11.70 -9.96
C HIS A 81 -0.54 13.04 -10.00
N LYS A 82 -1.82 13.08 -9.67
CA LYS A 82 -2.68 14.25 -9.80
C LYS A 82 -3.65 14.38 -8.61
N GLY A 83 -4.26 15.55 -8.50
CA GLY A 83 -5.26 15.86 -7.47
C GLY A 83 -4.63 16.40 -6.18
N GLU A 84 -5.48 16.69 -5.19
CA GLU A 84 -5.05 17.25 -3.90
C GLU A 84 -4.16 16.29 -3.11
N GLU A 85 -4.32 14.99 -3.35
CA GLU A 85 -3.52 13.95 -2.71
C GLU A 85 -2.34 13.50 -3.58
N SER A 86 -1.90 14.30 -4.58
CA SER A 86 -0.74 13.96 -5.40
C SER A 86 0.51 13.78 -4.54
N GLY A 87 1.26 12.72 -4.82
CA GLY A 87 2.45 12.41 -4.05
C GLY A 87 2.76 10.93 -3.97
N MET A 88 3.76 10.61 -3.16
CA MET A 88 4.12 9.26 -2.78
C MET A 88 3.75 9.04 -1.31
N SER A 89 3.25 7.86 -0.98
CA SER A 89 2.87 7.51 0.38
C SER A 89 3.35 6.12 0.76
N PHE A 90 3.79 5.98 2.01
CA PHE A 90 4.00 4.69 2.68
C PHE A 90 2.88 4.47 3.69
N VAL A 91 2.31 3.28 3.69
CA VAL A 91 1.34 2.93 4.73
C VAL A 91 2.11 2.72 6.04
N VAL A 92 1.65 3.31 7.13
CA VAL A 92 2.25 3.13 8.45
C VAL A 92 1.83 1.76 8.99
N PRO A 93 2.76 0.93 9.54
CA PRO A 93 2.42 -0.35 10.15
C PRO A 93 1.32 -0.21 11.19
N ARG A 94 0.42 -1.18 11.26
CA ARG A 94 -0.74 -1.14 12.17
C ARG A 94 -0.37 -0.95 13.63
N GLU A 95 0.69 -1.60 14.08
CA GLU A 95 1.18 -1.47 15.45
C GLU A 95 1.61 -0.02 15.77
N VAL A 96 2.33 0.62 14.85
CA VAL A 96 2.77 2.02 15.00
C VAL A 96 1.57 2.97 14.93
N ALA A 97 0.63 2.74 13.99
CA ALA A 97 -0.57 3.56 13.85
C ALA A 97 -1.49 3.46 15.07
N ALA A 98 -1.60 2.29 15.71
CA ALA A 98 -2.40 2.07 16.91
C ALA A 98 -1.77 2.67 18.18
N ALA A 99 -0.45 2.77 18.24
CA ALA A 99 0.26 3.34 19.40
C ALA A 99 0.32 4.88 19.28
N LYS A 100 1.33 5.38 18.60
CA LYS A 100 1.52 6.80 18.28
C LYS A 100 2.50 6.91 17.13
N VAL A 101 2.06 7.47 16.03
CA VAL A 101 2.93 7.74 14.89
C VAL A 101 3.88 8.88 15.24
N PRO A 102 5.20 8.69 15.10
CA PRO A 102 6.16 9.77 15.33
C PRO A 102 5.94 10.95 14.40
N ALA A 103 6.00 12.17 14.91
CA ALA A 103 5.89 13.37 14.09
C ALA A 103 7.09 13.49 13.13
N PRO A 104 6.88 13.88 11.86
CA PRO A 104 7.97 14.17 10.95
C PRO A 104 8.82 15.36 11.42
N LYS A 105 10.13 15.34 11.12
CA LYS A 105 11.01 16.51 11.25
C LYS A 105 10.86 17.39 10.00
N GLY A 106 10.31 18.59 10.15
CA GLY A 106 10.10 19.54 9.04
C GLY A 106 8.84 19.26 8.21
N ALA A 107 8.70 19.94 7.08
CA ALA A 107 7.48 19.98 6.26
C ALA A 107 7.50 19.05 5.03
N GLU A 108 8.60 18.32 4.80
CA GLU A 108 8.75 17.48 3.60
C GLU A 108 7.88 16.20 3.63
N VAL A 109 7.50 15.75 4.82
CA VAL A 109 6.67 14.58 5.05
C VAL A 109 5.50 14.98 5.93
N SER A 110 4.30 14.58 5.56
CA SER A 110 3.10 14.65 6.42
C SER A 110 2.67 13.25 6.86
N VAL A 111 1.91 13.19 7.94
CA VAL A 111 1.24 11.98 8.39
C VAL A 111 -0.25 12.24 8.33
N ASP A 112 -0.94 11.46 7.47
CA ASP A 112 -2.33 11.67 7.13
C ASP A 112 -3.15 10.38 7.32
N THR A 113 -4.46 10.52 7.35
CA THR A 113 -5.38 9.39 7.32
C THR A 113 -6.00 9.27 5.94
N MET A 114 -5.70 8.17 5.24
CA MET A 114 -6.48 7.76 4.08
C MET A 114 -7.80 7.16 4.59
N PRO A 115 -8.96 7.76 4.28
CA PRO A 115 -10.24 7.30 4.81
C PRO A 115 -10.61 5.91 4.26
N ALA A 116 -11.44 5.18 5.00
CA ALA A 116 -12.01 3.93 4.53
C ALA A 116 -12.74 4.14 3.21
N ALA A 117 -12.47 3.27 2.25
CA ALA A 117 -13.07 3.39 0.92
C ALA A 117 -13.11 2.06 0.17
N ARG A 118 -14.04 1.98 -0.80
CA ARG A 118 -14.10 0.90 -1.77
C ARG A 118 -13.30 1.28 -3.00
N PHE A 119 -12.46 0.34 -3.47
CA PHE A 119 -11.65 0.51 -4.67
C PHE A 119 -11.91 -0.61 -5.67
N ALA A 120 -12.01 -0.25 -6.94
CA ALA A 120 -11.77 -1.15 -8.05
C ALA A 120 -10.26 -1.23 -8.27
N VAL A 121 -9.72 -2.44 -8.41
CA VAL A 121 -8.28 -2.71 -8.47
C VAL A 121 -7.99 -3.61 -9.67
N PHE A 122 -6.93 -3.30 -10.41
CA PHE A 122 -6.39 -4.16 -11.45
C PHE A 122 -4.92 -4.47 -11.17
N THR A 123 -4.59 -5.76 -11.08
CA THR A 123 -3.22 -6.24 -10.87
C THR A 123 -2.52 -6.49 -12.20
N TYR A 124 -1.30 -5.95 -12.37
CA TYR A 124 -0.49 -6.10 -13.57
C TYR A 124 1.00 -6.26 -13.23
N SER A 125 1.79 -6.72 -14.20
CA SER A 125 3.25 -6.86 -14.09
C SER A 125 3.93 -5.87 -15.04
N GLY A 126 5.22 -5.67 -14.84
CA GLY A 126 6.03 -4.86 -15.74
C GLY A 126 6.82 -3.77 -15.02
N ARG A 127 7.50 -2.95 -15.82
CA ARG A 127 8.22 -1.78 -15.31
C ARG A 127 7.25 -0.66 -15.02
N ARG A 128 7.57 0.17 -14.03
CA ARG A 128 6.88 1.43 -13.79
C ARG A 128 7.24 2.40 -14.94
N THR A 129 6.30 2.64 -15.83
CA THR A 129 6.39 3.58 -16.95
C THR A 129 5.00 4.15 -17.20
N ASP A 130 4.95 5.40 -17.69
CA ASP A 130 3.68 6.08 -18.00
C ASP A 130 2.81 5.25 -18.96
N LYS A 131 3.44 4.58 -19.93
CA LYS A 131 2.74 3.69 -20.86
C LYS A 131 2.05 2.53 -20.15
N ASN A 132 2.78 1.81 -19.29
CA ASN A 132 2.22 0.65 -18.58
C ASN A 132 1.14 1.08 -17.59
N GLU A 133 1.32 2.22 -16.94
CA GLU A 133 0.33 2.81 -16.03
C GLU A 133 -0.94 3.22 -16.78
N ALA A 134 -0.81 3.89 -17.92
CA ALA A 134 -1.93 4.29 -18.78
C ALA A 134 -2.69 3.07 -19.34
N ASP A 135 -1.95 2.03 -19.81
CA ASP A 135 -2.55 0.79 -20.31
C ASP A 135 -3.32 0.05 -19.19
N ALA A 136 -2.74 -0.01 -17.98
CA ALA A 136 -3.38 -0.65 -16.82
C ALA A 136 -4.64 0.13 -16.39
N LEU A 137 -4.56 1.46 -16.33
CA LEU A 137 -5.71 2.32 -16.00
C LEU A 137 -6.82 2.19 -17.02
N GLY A 138 -6.48 2.16 -18.33
CA GLY A 138 -7.44 1.96 -19.40
C GLY A 138 -8.21 0.64 -19.24
N ARG A 139 -7.51 -0.45 -18.91
CA ARG A 139 -8.13 -1.77 -18.64
C ARG A 139 -9.04 -1.72 -17.43
N LEU A 140 -8.62 -1.08 -16.34
CA LEU A 140 -9.44 -0.96 -15.14
C LEU A 140 -10.73 -0.20 -15.43
N ARG A 141 -10.65 0.94 -16.12
CA ARG A 141 -11.84 1.74 -16.49
C ARG A 141 -12.81 0.96 -17.37
N ALA A 142 -12.29 0.29 -18.42
CA ALA A 142 -13.12 -0.54 -19.28
C ALA A 142 -13.84 -1.66 -18.50
N TRP A 143 -13.16 -2.32 -17.56
CA TRP A 143 -13.79 -3.31 -16.70
C TRP A 143 -14.84 -2.68 -15.77
N MET A 144 -14.55 -1.54 -15.15
CA MET A 144 -15.52 -0.82 -14.31
C MET A 144 -16.79 -0.46 -15.08
N ASP A 145 -16.67 -0.05 -16.34
CA ASP A 145 -17.81 0.26 -17.21
C ASP A 145 -18.71 -0.98 -17.40
N THR A 146 -18.12 -2.17 -17.62
CA THR A 146 -18.89 -3.43 -17.73
C THR A 146 -19.64 -3.77 -16.45
N LYS A 147 -19.09 -3.39 -15.30
CA LYS A 147 -19.68 -3.61 -13.97
C LYS A 147 -20.60 -2.45 -13.53
N LYS A 148 -20.73 -1.40 -14.34
CA LYS A 148 -21.49 -0.17 -14.03
C LYS A 148 -20.97 0.53 -12.74
N LEU A 149 -19.69 0.36 -12.43
CA LEU A 149 -19.02 1.02 -11.32
C LEU A 149 -18.59 2.42 -11.74
N ARG A 150 -18.91 3.43 -10.96
CA ARG A 150 -18.48 4.81 -11.21
C ARG A 150 -17.18 5.08 -10.45
N ALA A 151 -16.18 5.60 -11.15
CA ALA A 151 -14.94 6.05 -10.52
C ALA A 151 -15.13 7.41 -9.87
N GLU A 152 -14.45 7.62 -8.74
CA GLU A 152 -14.35 8.89 -8.02
C GLU A 152 -12.87 9.23 -7.75
N GLY A 153 -12.48 10.46 -8.04
CA GLY A 153 -11.11 10.94 -7.84
C GLY A 153 -10.10 10.42 -8.85
N GLU A 154 -8.84 10.60 -8.52
CA GLU A 154 -7.70 10.24 -9.36
C GLU A 154 -7.21 8.81 -9.07
N PRO A 155 -6.55 8.14 -10.05
CA PRO A 155 -6.02 6.81 -9.84
C PRO A 155 -4.85 6.81 -8.86
N VAL A 156 -4.79 5.75 -8.05
CA VAL A 156 -3.66 5.43 -7.18
C VAL A 156 -2.94 4.21 -7.75
N PHE A 157 -1.63 4.31 -7.92
CA PHE A 157 -0.77 3.20 -8.31
C PHE A 157 -0.08 2.62 -7.08
N ALA A 158 -0.06 1.30 -6.96
CA ALA A 158 0.48 0.57 -5.82
C ALA A 158 1.61 -0.36 -6.29
N TYR A 159 2.82 -0.16 -5.76
CA TYR A 159 4.02 -0.90 -6.12
C TYR A 159 4.49 -1.74 -4.94
N TYR A 160 4.48 -3.06 -5.12
CA TYR A 160 4.79 -4.02 -4.05
C TYR A 160 6.25 -4.45 -4.03
N ASP A 161 6.91 -4.40 -5.19
CA ASP A 161 8.24 -4.98 -5.37
C ASP A 161 9.33 -3.93 -5.51
N PRO A 162 10.52 -4.21 -4.99
CA PRO A 162 11.67 -3.34 -5.16
C PRO A 162 12.17 -3.29 -6.62
N PRO A 163 12.92 -2.25 -7.00
CA PRO A 163 13.30 -2.00 -8.39
C PRO A 163 14.18 -3.10 -9.03
N TRP A 164 14.88 -3.91 -8.23
CA TRP A 164 15.70 -5.03 -8.72
C TRP A 164 14.89 -6.30 -9.02
N THR A 165 13.61 -6.39 -8.64
CA THR A 165 12.75 -7.50 -9.04
C THR A 165 12.56 -7.51 -10.56
N LEU A 166 12.65 -8.70 -11.17
CA LEU A 166 12.46 -8.84 -12.62
C LEU A 166 11.08 -8.33 -13.03
N PRO A 167 10.95 -7.54 -14.10
CA PRO A 167 9.70 -6.85 -14.44
C PRO A 167 8.48 -7.77 -14.53
N PHE A 168 8.61 -8.96 -15.11
CA PHE A 168 7.50 -9.91 -15.25
C PHE A 168 7.06 -10.56 -13.93
N MET A 169 7.88 -10.46 -12.88
CA MET A 169 7.59 -10.97 -11.53
C MET A 169 7.01 -9.90 -10.62
N ARG A 170 7.04 -8.63 -11.03
CA ARG A 170 6.54 -7.53 -10.19
C ARG A 170 5.03 -7.58 -10.08
N ARG A 171 4.55 -7.34 -8.86
CA ARG A 171 3.16 -7.03 -8.58
C ARG A 171 2.99 -5.52 -8.55
N ASN A 172 2.28 -4.99 -9.52
CA ASN A 172 1.80 -3.62 -9.54
C ASN A 172 0.28 -3.62 -9.55
N GLU A 173 -0.32 -2.60 -8.99
CA GLU A 173 -1.77 -2.43 -9.05
C GLU A 173 -2.10 -0.99 -9.42
N VAL A 174 -3.20 -0.81 -10.13
CA VAL A 174 -3.88 0.47 -10.29
C VAL A 174 -5.22 0.39 -9.60
N MET A 175 -5.58 1.42 -8.85
CA MET A 175 -6.75 1.47 -8.02
C MET A 175 -7.54 2.74 -8.34
N LEU A 176 -8.86 2.60 -8.47
CA LEU A 176 -9.80 3.72 -8.56
C LEU A 176 -10.84 3.60 -7.46
N ARG A 177 -11.07 4.68 -6.73
CA ARG A 177 -12.16 4.73 -5.75
C ARG A 177 -13.48 4.55 -6.47
N VAL A 178 -14.35 3.70 -5.92
CA VAL A 178 -15.71 3.51 -6.39
C VAL A 178 -16.60 4.51 -5.68
N ALA A 179 -17.33 5.32 -6.43
CA ALA A 179 -18.29 6.27 -5.87
C ALA A 179 -19.37 5.51 -5.08
N ALA A 180 -19.73 6.02 -3.92
CA ALA A 180 -20.87 5.51 -3.20
C ALA A 180 -22.13 5.62 -4.09
N GLU A 181 -22.93 4.56 -4.16
CA GLU A 181 -24.25 4.66 -4.79
C GLU A 181 -25.03 5.76 -4.08
N GLN A 182 -25.31 6.85 -4.80
CA GLN A 182 -26.30 7.79 -4.32
C GLN A 182 -27.62 7.06 -4.30
N GLN A 183 -28.13 6.75 -3.10
CA GLN A 183 -29.52 6.36 -2.96
C GLN A 183 -30.34 7.50 -3.57
N ILE A 184 -30.90 7.25 -4.75
CA ILE A 184 -31.91 8.15 -5.32
C ILE A 184 -33.10 8.04 -4.36
N VAL A 185 -33.20 8.99 -3.45
CA VAL A 185 -34.44 9.23 -2.71
C VAL A 185 -35.40 9.73 -3.76
N LEU A 186 -36.22 8.82 -4.32
CA LEU A 186 -37.35 9.21 -5.14
C LEU A 186 -38.32 10.00 -4.25
N PRO A 187 -38.81 11.14 -4.74
CA PRO A 187 -39.74 12.01 -4.02
C PRO A 187 -41.08 11.33 -3.70
#